data_66baa47eaf2abc4991648eb4f956e123
#
_entry.id   66baa47eaf2abc4991648eb4f956e123
#
_cell.length_a   1.000
_cell.length_b   1.000
_cell.length_c   1.000
_cell.angle_alpha   90.00
_cell.angle_beta   90.00
_cell.angle_gamma   90.00
#
_symmetry.space_group_name_H-M   'P 1'
#
loop_
_entity.id
_entity.type
_entity.pdbx_description
1 polymer ?
#
loop_
_entity_poly.entity_id
_entity_poly.type
_entity_poly.pdbx_seq_one_letter_code
_entity_poly.pdbx_strand_id
1 'polypeptide(L)'
;KWMEKTFPRIPFERYADDTICHCHSLKQAEYLQAKIQQRFENCKLHLNEEKTKIVYCKSSRRKESYSNVTFDFLGFTFQPRESIDKQGNRFTGFLPAISQKSMKRINETIQSWHLNRHSNQTLEHLAADINPIVRGWMTYYGKFYPTRLKRFMQTLNGRLARWVMCKFERYRNRFYPAQEWLAH
;
A
#
# COMPACT_ATOMS: atom_id res chain seq x y z
N LYS A 1 1.27 23.56 13.48
CA LYS A 1 1.42 24.71 14.46
C LYS A 1 0.58 24.53 15.73
N TRP A 2 -0.76 24.23 15.68
CA TRP A 2 -1.55 24.08 16.92
C TRP A 2 -1.16 22.81 17.68
N MET A 3 -1.07 21.67 17.02
CA MET A 3 -0.61 20.41 17.62
C MET A 3 0.78 20.54 18.25
N GLU A 4 1.73 21.09 17.54
CA GLU A 4 3.11 21.31 18.03
C GLU A 4 3.16 22.19 19.29
N LYS A 5 2.29 23.21 19.37
CA LYS A 5 2.23 24.11 20.53
C LYS A 5 1.50 23.47 21.72
N THR A 6 0.38 22.78 21.46
CA THR A 6 -0.50 22.27 22.52
C THR A 6 -0.08 20.89 23.02
N PHE A 7 0.46 20.05 22.12
CA PHE A 7 0.86 18.67 22.39
C PHE A 7 2.28 18.36 21.88
N PRO A 8 3.31 19.07 22.34
CA PRO A 8 4.68 18.95 21.81
C PRO A 8 5.29 17.54 22.02
N ARG A 9 4.72 16.75 22.95
CA ARG A 9 5.18 15.37 23.25
C ARG A 9 4.43 14.29 22.46
N ILE A 10 3.43 14.66 21.65
CA ILE A 10 2.69 13.70 20.84
C ILE A 10 3.17 13.83 19.40
N PRO A 11 3.96 12.88 18.89
CA PRO A 11 4.35 12.86 17.49
C PRO A 11 3.12 12.70 16.59
N PHE A 12 3.11 13.40 15.47
CA PHE A 12 2.04 13.28 14.49
C PHE A 12 2.56 13.48 13.08
N GLU A 13 1.91 12.83 12.13
CA GLU A 13 2.15 12.97 10.70
C GLU A 13 0.89 13.55 10.05
N ARG A 14 1.07 14.51 9.15
CA ARG A 14 -0.05 15.12 8.43
C ARG A 14 0.23 15.14 6.93
N TYR A 15 -0.75 14.72 6.16
CA TYR A 15 -0.76 14.87 4.71
C TYR A 15 -2.12 15.40 4.28
N ALA A 16 -2.16 16.65 3.78
CA ALA A 16 -3.40 17.39 3.50
C ALA A 16 -4.36 17.39 4.71
N ASP A 17 -5.49 16.73 4.61
CA ASP A 17 -6.53 16.56 5.63
C ASP A 17 -6.35 15.29 6.47
N ASP A 18 -5.59 14.32 6.00
CA ASP A 18 -5.29 13.11 6.75
C ASP A 18 -4.21 13.37 7.82
N THR A 19 -4.44 12.90 9.05
CA THR A 19 -3.51 13.04 10.17
C THR A 19 -3.43 11.76 10.97
N ILE A 20 -2.21 11.36 11.33
CA ILE A 20 -1.93 10.26 12.27
C ILE A 20 -1.25 10.83 13.48
N CYS A 21 -1.76 10.52 14.69
CA CYS A 21 -1.17 10.90 15.96
C CYS A 21 -0.70 9.65 16.72
N HIS A 22 0.52 9.69 17.27
CA HIS A 22 1.11 8.56 17.97
C HIS A 22 0.92 8.69 19.49
N CYS A 23 0.00 7.92 20.04
CA CYS A 23 -0.33 7.91 21.45
C CYS A 23 0.25 6.69 22.16
N HIS A 24 0.65 6.84 23.43
CA HIS A 24 1.20 5.75 24.25
C HIS A 24 0.13 4.88 24.91
N SER A 25 -1.07 5.42 25.14
CA SER A 25 -2.19 4.72 25.77
C SER A 25 -3.53 5.09 25.16
N LEU A 26 -4.53 4.22 25.36
CA LEU A 26 -5.91 4.47 24.94
C LEU A 26 -6.45 5.78 25.55
N LYS A 27 -6.26 5.98 26.85
CA LYS A 27 -6.69 7.22 27.54
C LYS A 27 -6.09 8.48 26.91
N GLN A 28 -4.82 8.44 26.52
CA GLN A 28 -4.18 9.55 25.83
C GLN A 28 -4.78 9.79 24.44
N ALA A 29 -5.10 8.71 23.70
CA ALA A 29 -5.69 8.81 22.37
C ALA A 29 -7.11 9.39 22.45
N GLU A 30 -7.94 8.93 23.39
CA GLU A 30 -9.30 9.44 23.63
C GLU A 30 -9.27 10.92 24.03
N TYR A 31 -8.38 11.29 24.96
CA TYR A 31 -8.21 12.68 25.36
C TYR A 31 -7.80 13.57 24.17
N LEU A 32 -6.83 13.11 23.37
CA LEU A 32 -6.36 13.85 22.20
C LEU A 32 -7.48 14.01 21.16
N GLN A 33 -8.24 12.95 20.90
CA GLN A 33 -9.37 12.97 19.97
C GLN A 33 -10.40 14.02 20.39
N ALA A 34 -10.79 14.06 21.66
CA ALA A 34 -11.73 15.04 22.20
C ALA A 34 -11.19 16.48 22.04
N LYS A 35 -9.88 16.69 22.27
CA LYS A 35 -9.24 18.01 22.11
C LYS A 35 -9.15 18.46 20.65
N ILE A 36 -8.89 17.54 19.72
CA ILE A 36 -8.89 17.85 18.29
C ILE A 36 -10.31 18.19 17.83
N GLN A 37 -11.32 17.42 18.27
CA GLN A 37 -12.71 17.70 17.95
C GLN A 37 -13.13 19.08 18.44
N GLN A 38 -12.87 19.42 19.70
CA GLN A 38 -13.14 20.74 20.26
C GLN A 38 -12.43 21.87 19.47
N ARG A 39 -11.18 21.62 19.04
CA ARG A 39 -10.44 22.60 18.24
C ARG A 39 -11.08 22.79 16.85
N PHE A 40 -11.53 21.72 16.21
CA PHE A 40 -12.20 21.79 14.91
C PHE A 40 -13.51 22.58 14.99
N GLU A 41 -14.32 22.27 16.00
CA GLU A 41 -15.57 23.00 16.27
C GLU A 41 -15.33 24.52 16.45
N ASN A 42 -14.28 24.89 17.23
CA ASN A 42 -13.87 26.28 17.40
C ASN A 42 -13.44 26.95 16.08
N CYS A 43 -13.01 26.16 15.09
CA CYS A 43 -12.62 26.62 13.76
C CYS A 43 -13.76 26.47 12.75
N LYS A 44 -14.99 26.11 13.18
CA LYS A 44 -16.15 25.81 12.31
C LYS A 44 -15.86 24.65 11.33
N LEU A 45 -15.06 23.68 11.75
CA LEU A 45 -14.72 22.46 11.02
C LEU A 45 -15.28 21.26 11.78
N HIS A 46 -15.50 20.15 11.09
CA HIS A 46 -15.95 18.91 11.69
C HIS A 46 -15.00 17.76 11.38
N LEU A 47 -14.76 16.89 12.36
CA LEU A 47 -14.08 15.64 12.13
C LEU A 47 -15.04 14.70 11.38
N ASN A 48 -14.49 13.93 10.43
CA ASN A 48 -15.26 12.85 9.82
C ASN A 48 -15.26 11.65 10.79
N GLU A 49 -16.37 11.40 11.47
CA GLU A 49 -16.51 10.36 12.49
C GLU A 49 -16.29 8.95 11.94
N GLU A 50 -16.71 8.68 10.70
CA GLU A 50 -16.53 7.37 10.07
C GLU A 50 -15.07 7.06 9.79
N LYS A 51 -14.26 8.10 9.50
CA LYS A 51 -12.84 7.97 9.16
C LYS A 51 -11.92 8.17 10.36
N THR A 52 -12.37 8.88 11.41
CA THR A 52 -11.57 9.13 12.62
C THR A 52 -11.64 7.92 13.54
N LYS A 53 -10.50 7.25 13.74
CA LYS A 53 -10.44 5.98 14.50
C LYS A 53 -9.23 5.95 15.42
N ILE A 54 -9.43 5.40 16.62
CA ILE A 54 -8.32 4.98 17.47
C ILE A 54 -7.94 3.56 17.06
N VAL A 55 -6.67 3.36 16.70
CA VAL A 55 -6.16 2.08 16.22
C VAL A 55 -5.09 1.54 17.16
N TYR A 56 -5.26 0.30 17.58
CA TYR A 56 -4.28 -0.40 18.41
C TYR A 56 -3.17 -1.01 17.56
N CYS A 57 -1.95 -0.52 17.73
CA CYS A 57 -0.77 -1.01 17.02
C CYS A 57 -0.24 -2.29 17.69
N LYS A 58 -0.91 -3.43 17.42
CA LYS A 58 -0.56 -4.74 17.96
C LYS A 58 0.83 -5.20 17.52
N SER A 59 1.60 -5.75 18.43
CA SER A 59 2.91 -6.34 18.19
C SER A 59 3.14 -7.55 19.09
N SER A 60 4.22 -8.30 18.90
CA SER A 60 4.59 -9.43 19.77
C SER A 60 4.73 -9.06 21.26
N ARG A 61 5.03 -7.79 21.54
CA ARG A 61 5.19 -7.27 22.92
C ARG A 61 3.89 -6.81 23.57
N ARG A 62 2.78 -6.72 22.79
CA ARG A 62 1.48 -6.19 23.23
C ARG A 62 0.46 -7.31 23.17
N LYS A 63 -0.05 -7.72 24.34
CA LYS A 63 -0.94 -8.88 24.49
C LYS A 63 -2.43 -8.54 24.40
N GLU A 64 -2.78 -7.26 24.52
CA GLU A 64 -4.17 -6.81 24.53
C GLU A 64 -4.83 -7.00 23.16
N SER A 65 -6.16 -7.10 23.17
CA SER A 65 -6.96 -7.27 21.96
C SER A 65 -7.96 -6.12 21.85
N TYR A 66 -8.00 -5.49 20.69
CA TYR A 66 -8.92 -4.41 20.34
C TYR A 66 -9.52 -4.66 18.95
N SER A 67 -10.68 -4.08 18.69
CA SER A 67 -11.39 -4.25 17.42
C SER A 67 -10.65 -3.61 16.24
N ASN A 68 -10.09 -2.40 16.45
CA ASN A 68 -9.40 -1.65 15.42
C ASN A 68 -7.89 -1.89 15.50
N VAL A 69 -7.37 -2.71 14.60
CA VAL A 69 -5.92 -3.04 14.51
C VAL A 69 -5.36 -2.77 13.12
N THR A 70 -6.06 -1.95 12.32
CA THR A 70 -5.63 -1.63 10.95
C THR A 70 -6.14 -0.26 10.51
N PHE A 71 -5.34 0.43 9.69
CA PHE A 71 -5.75 1.65 9.00
C PHE A 71 -4.99 1.80 7.68
N ASP A 72 -5.57 2.58 6.77
CA ASP A 72 -4.93 2.96 5.52
C ASP A 72 -4.42 4.40 5.59
N PHE A 73 -3.19 4.62 5.09
CA PHE A 73 -2.59 5.95 4.99
C PHE A 73 -1.65 6.01 3.79
N LEU A 74 -1.77 7.02 2.97
CA LEU A 74 -0.94 7.26 1.77
C LEU A 74 -0.81 6.02 0.85
N GLY A 75 -1.90 5.28 0.68
CA GLY A 75 -1.92 4.10 -0.19
C GLY A 75 -1.31 2.83 0.42
N PHE A 76 -0.94 2.87 1.70
CA PHE A 76 -0.48 1.73 2.48
C PHE A 76 -1.53 1.33 3.52
N THR A 77 -1.65 0.02 3.77
CA THR A 77 -2.36 -0.52 4.93
C THR A 77 -1.37 -0.85 6.03
N PHE A 78 -1.53 -0.22 7.17
CA PHE A 78 -0.81 -0.49 8.42
C PHE A 78 -1.58 -1.51 9.24
N GLN A 79 -0.96 -2.64 9.56
CA GLN A 79 -1.58 -3.72 10.35
C GLN A 79 -0.52 -4.63 10.96
N PRO A 80 -0.89 -5.48 11.95
CA PRO A 80 0.00 -6.52 12.45
C PRO A 80 0.43 -7.47 11.32
N ARG A 81 1.74 -7.70 11.18
CA ARG A 81 2.32 -8.62 10.18
C ARG A 81 3.43 -9.43 10.80
N GLU A 82 3.52 -10.69 10.42
CA GLU A 82 4.69 -11.49 10.72
C GLU A 82 5.90 -10.98 9.93
N SER A 83 7.01 -10.91 10.62
CA SER A 83 8.30 -10.54 10.06
C SER A 83 9.39 -11.41 10.69
N ILE A 84 10.56 -11.42 10.06
CA ILE A 84 11.74 -12.16 10.53
C ILE A 84 12.82 -11.12 10.79
N ASP A 85 13.45 -11.18 11.96
CA ASP A 85 14.58 -10.33 12.27
C ASP A 85 15.88 -10.83 11.60
N LYS A 86 16.98 -10.08 11.77
CA LYS A 86 18.28 -10.45 11.18
C LYS A 86 18.86 -11.75 11.76
N GLN A 87 18.37 -12.17 12.90
CA GLN A 87 18.75 -13.39 13.59
C GLN A 87 17.88 -14.60 13.21
N GLY A 88 16.86 -14.40 12.37
CA GLY A 88 15.93 -15.44 11.94
C GLY A 88 14.72 -15.64 12.86
N ASN A 89 14.55 -14.85 13.92
CA ASN A 89 13.43 -14.96 14.83
C ASN A 89 12.16 -14.35 14.21
N ARG A 90 11.04 -15.04 14.36
CA ARG A 90 9.73 -14.52 13.94
C ARG A 90 9.17 -13.59 14.99
N PHE A 91 8.65 -12.46 14.55
CA PHE A 91 7.95 -11.52 15.39
C PHE A 91 6.77 -10.88 14.66
N THR A 92 5.80 -10.40 15.41
CA THR A 92 4.71 -9.58 14.87
C THR A 92 5.05 -8.11 15.06
N GLY A 93 5.16 -7.38 13.95
CA GLY A 93 5.31 -5.93 13.93
C GLY A 93 4.09 -5.26 13.33
N PHE A 94 3.87 -3.97 13.66
CA PHE A 94 2.84 -3.16 13.02
C PHE A 94 3.45 -2.47 11.79
N LEU A 95 3.29 -3.10 10.62
CA LEU A 95 4.05 -2.76 9.42
C LEU A 95 3.15 -2.33 8.25
N PRO A 96 3.59 -1.32 7.46
CA PRO A 96 2.91 -0.92 6.24
C PRO A 96 3.15 -1.92 5.10
N ALA A 97 2.13 -2.09 4.27
CA ALA A 97 2.25 -2.71 2.96
C ALA A 97 1.25 -2.05 1.99
N ILE A 98 1.45 -2.19 0.70
CA ILE A 98 0.51 -1.68 -0.30
C ILE A 98 -0.94 -2.04 0.05
N SER A 99 -1.84 -1.06 0.03
CA SER A 99 -3.26 -1.25 0.36
C SER A 99 -4.02 -1.99 -0.75
N GLN A 100 -5.14 -2.62 -0.39
CA GLN A 100 -6.03 -3.24 -1.37
C GLN A 100 -6.56 -2.22 -2.38
N LYS A 101 -6.88 -1.01 -1.92
CA LYS A 101 -7.33 0.09 -2.78
C LYS A 101 -6.27 0.46 -3.81
N SER A 102 -5.00 0.56 -3.38
CA SER A 102 -3.88 0.85 -4.29
C SER A 102 -3.64 -0.30 -5.27
N MET A 103 -3.69 -1.55 -4.82
CA MET A 103 -3.58 -2.71 -5.72
C MET A 103 -4.69 -2.75 -6.77
N LYS A 104 -5.92 -2.42 -6.38
CA LYS A 104 -7.05 -2.31 -7.31
C LYS A 104 -6.79 -1.26 -8.39
N ARG A 105 -6.38 -0.04 -7.99
CA ARG A 105 -6.03 1.03 -8.93
C ARG A 105 -4.92 0.63 -9.90
N ILE A 106 -3.84 0.02 -9.40
CA ILE A 106 -2.74 -0.47 -10.25
C ILE A 106 -3.27 -1.52 -11.23
N ASN A 107 -4.10 -2.46 -10.78
CA ASN A 107 -4.66 -3.47 -11.65
C ASN A 107 -5.59 -2.87 -12.73
N GLU A 108 -6.40 -1.88 -12.39
CA GLU A 108 -7.24 -1.12 -13.33
C GLU A 108 -6.38 -0.41 -14.38
N THR A 109 -5.27 0.22 -13.96
CA THR A 109 -4.31 0.83 -14.87
C THR A 109 -3.65 -0.21 -15.79
N ILE A 110 -3.20 -1.36 -15.26
CA ILE A 110 -2.63 -2.45 -16.07
C ILE A 110 -3.68 -2.99 -17.05
N GLN A 111 -4.96 -3.04 -16.65
CA GLN A 111 -6.04 -3.47 -17.53
C GLN A 111 -6.29 -2.49 -18.67
N SER A 112 -6.26 -1.19 -18.40
CA SER A 112 -6.49 -0.14 -19.40
C SER A 112 -5.42 -0.09 -20.49
N TRP A 113 -4.26 -0.67 -20.26
CA TRP A 113 -3.22 -0.80 -21.30
C TRP A 113 -3.60 -1.74 -22.44
N HIS A 114 -4.57 -2.64 -22.25
CA HIS A 114 -5.04 -3.58 -23.29
C HIS A 114 -3.90 -4.27 -24.06
N LEU A 115 -2.86 -4.73 -23.37
CA LEU A 115 -1.60 -5.23 -23.97
C LEU A 115 -1.83 -6.24 -25.11
N ASN A 116 -2.80 -7.11 -24.97
CA ASN A 116 -3.17 -8.10 -25.99
C ASN A 116 -3.59 -7.50 -27.34
N ARG A 117 -3.98 -6.23 -27.37
CA ARG A 117 -4.36 -5.50 -28.60
C ARG A 117 -3.16 -4.84 -29.31
N HIS A 118 -1.99 -4.81 -28.67
CA HIS A 118 -0.76 -4.18 -29.16
C HIS A 118 0.22 -5.22 -29.74
N SER A 119 -0.28 -6.29 -30.38
CA SER A 119 0.56 -7.34 -30.99
C SER A 119 1.45 -6.83 -32.14
N ASN A 120 1.14 -5.66 -32.72
CA ASN A 120 1.96 -4.97 -33.72
C ASN A 120 3.19 -4.27 -33.14
N GLN A 121 3.20 -3.95 -31.84
CA GLN A 121 4.34 -3.29 -31.17
C GLN A 121 5.43 -4.29 -30.83
N THR A 122 6.68 -3.79 -30.68
CA THR A 122 7.79 -4.60 -30.14
C THR A 122 7.78 -4.59 -28.62
N LEU A 123 8.52 -5.51 -28.00
CA LEU A 123 8.66 -5.54 -26.53
C LEU A 123 9.33 -4.27 -26.00
N GLU A 124 10.30 -3.73 -26.76
CA GLU A 124 11.02 -2.50 -26.42
C GLU A 124 10.07 -1.29 -26.38
N HIS A 125 9.17 -1.18 -27.34
CA HIS A 125 8.16 -0.09 -27.36
C HIS A 125 7.23 -0.21 -26.16
N LEU A 126 6.69 -1.41 -25.87
CA LEU A 126 5.86 -1.63 -24.70
C LEU A 126 6.62 -1.34 -23.41
N ALA A 127 7.89 -1.76 -23.33
CA ALA A 127 8.73 -1.51 -22.18
C ALA A 127 9.00 0.00 -21.97
N ALA A 128 9.22 0.76 -23.03
CA ALA A 128 9.40 2.21 -22.95
C ALA A 128 8.17 2.91 -22.36
N ASP A 129 6.97 2.48 -22.73
CA ASP A 129 5.71 3.06 -22.25
C ASP A 129 5.38 2.65 -20.80
N ILE A 130 5.62 1.39 -20.46
CA ILE A 130 5.15 0.78 -19.20
C ILE A 130 6.17 0.95 -18.07
N ASN A 131 7.48 0.79 -18.35
CA ASN A 131 8.52 0.75 -17.34
C ASN A 131 8.59 2.00 -16.45
N PRO A 132 8.41 3.24 -16.95
CA PRO A 132 8.40 4.41 -16.08
C PRO A 132 7.32 4.33 -15.00
N ILE A 133 6.13 3.87 -15.36
CA ILE A 133 4.99 3.73 -14.45
C ILE A 133 5.26 2.60 -13.44
N VAL A 134 5.71 1.43 -13.93
CA VAL A 134 6.02 0.27 -13.08
C VAL A 134 7.16 0.59 -12.11
N ARG A 135 8.21 1.28 -12.55
CA ARG A 135 9.31 1.76 -11.68
C ARG A 135 8.79 2.70 -10.60
N GLY A 136 7.88 3.61 -10.93
CA GLY A 136 7.22 4.47 -9.96
C GLY A 136 6.50 3.68 -8.88
N TRP A 137 5.71 2.67 -9.24
CA TRP A 137 5.04 1.79 -8.29
C TRP A 137 6.03 0.97 -7.46
N MET A 138 7.08 0.42 -8.08
CA MET A 138 8.11 -0.35 -7.36
C MET A 138 8.88 0.52 -6.37
N THR A 139 9.25 1.73 -6.75
CA THR A 139 9.95 2.68 -5.88
C THR A 139 9.05 3.11 -4.70
N TYR A 140 7.79 3.44 -4.96
CA TYR A 140 6.89 3.93 -3.93
C TYR A 140 6.40 2.81 -3.00
N TYR A 141 5.78 1.77 -3.55
CA TYR A 141 5.15 0.71 -2.76
C TYR A 141 6.12 -0.40 -2.33
N GLY A 142 7.26 -0.55 -3.02
CA GLY A 142 8.27 -1.56 -2.70
C GLY A 142 9.16 -1.21 -1.52
N LYS A 143 9.12 0.04 -1.04
CA LYS A 143 9.95 0.53 0.07
C LYS A 143 9.70 -0.23 1.38
N PHE A 144 8.46 -0.61 1.61
CA PHE A 144 8.08 -1.31 2.82
C PHE A 144 7.69 -2.75 2.56
N TYR A 145 7.28 -3.65 2.79
CA TYR A 145 6.86 -5.02 2.55
C TYR A 145 6.88 -5.43 1.05
N PRO A 146 8.06 -5.50 0.39
CA PRO A 146 8.19 -5.67 -1.07
C PRO A 146 7.62 -7.00 -1.58
N THR A 147 7.60 -8.06 -0.75
CA THR A 147 7.08 -9.39 -1.13
C THR A 147 5.62 -9.32 -1.58
N ARG A 148 4.79 -8.49 -0.92
CA ARG A 148 3.38 -8.33 -1.29
C ARG A 148 3.24 -7.66 -2.66
N LEU A 149 4.03 -6.64 -2.92
CA LEU A 149 4.05 -5.96 -4.22
C LEU A 149 4.55 -6.90 -5.32
N LYS A 150 5.68 -7.59 -5.11
CA LYS A 150 6.22 -8.54 -6.08
C LYS A 150 5.20 -9.62 -6.48
N ARG A 151 4.52 -10.23 -5.50
CA ARG A 151 3.45 -11.21 -5.76
C ARG A 151 2.32 -10.61 -6.60
N PHE A 152 1.91 -9.38 -6.30
CA PHE A 152 0.90 -8.69 -7.06
C PHE A 152 1.37 -8.40 -8.49
N MET A 153 2.63 -7.99 -8.70
CA MET A 153 3.18 -7.68 -10.02
C MET A 153 3.29 -8.92 -10.94
N GLN A 154 3.17 -10.14 -10.42
CA GLN A 154 3.05 -11.35 -11.25
C GLN A 154 1.81 -11.30 -12.16
N THR A 155 0.79 -10.51 -11.81
CA THR A 155 -0.39 -10.29 -12.68
C THR A 155 0.00 -9.57 -13.96
N LEU A 156 0.95 -8.63 -13.92
CA LEU A 156 1.50 -7.95 -15.09
C LEU A 156 2.25 -8.95 -15.99
N ASN A 157 3.11 -9.80 -15.40
CA ASN A 157 3.83 -10.84 -16.15
C ASN A 157 2.85 -11.79 -16.87
N GLY A 158 1.75 -12.17 -16.20
CA GLY A 158 0.72 -12.98 -16.83
C GLY A 158 0.02 -12.29 -18.00
N ARG A 159 -0.11 -10.96 -17.97
CA ARG A 159 -0.67 -10.20 -19.12
C ARG A 159 0.32 -10.05 -20.26
N LEU A 160 1.60 -9.84 -19.95
CA LEU A 160 2.68 -9.84 -20.95
C LEU A 160 2.81 -11.20 -21.63
N ALA A 161 2.70 -12.32 -20.88
CA ALA A 161 2.70 -13.65 -21.47
C ALA A 161 1.53 -13.84 -22.47
N ARG A 162 0.33 -13.33 -22.14
CA ARG A 162 -0.80 -13.35 -23.08
C ARG A 162 -0.54 -12.48 -24.32
N TRP A 163 0.14 -11.34 -24.17
CA TRP A 163 0.57 -10.53 -25.32
C TRP A 163 1.53 -11.31 -26.22
N VAL A 164 2.53 -12.03 -25.66
CA VAL A 164 3.43 -12.91 -26.41
C VAL A 164 2.65 -13.96 -27.20
N MET A 165 1.63 -14.57 -26.55
CA MET A 165 0.76 -15.57 -27.22
C MET A 165 -0.06 -14.97 -28.36
N CYS A 166 -0.43 -13.70 -28.29
CA CYS A 166 -1.12 -13.00 -29.38
C CYS A 166 -0.17 -12.59 -30.49
N LYS A 167 1.08 -12.22 -30.17
CA LYS A 167 2.07 -11.71 -31.09
C LYS A 167 2.76 -12.81 -31.92
N PHE A 168 3.13 -13.91 -31.27
CA PHE A 168 3.95 -14.95 -31.87
C PHE A 168 3.16 -16.26 -32.01
N GLU A 169 2.93 -16.70 -33.23
CA GLU A 169 2.15 -17.91 -33.54
C GLU A 169 2.70 -19.17 -32.84
N ARG A 170 4.04 -19.30 -32.73
CA ARG A 170 4.70 -20.42 -32.05
C ARG A 170 4.32 -20.56 -30.56
N TYR A 171 3.83 -19.49 -29.92
CA TYR A 171 3.37 -19.48 -28.52
C TYR A 171 1.84 -19.49 -28.39
N ARG A 172 1.10 -19.57 -29.47
CA ARG A 172 -0.37 -19.61 -29.46
C ARG A 172 -0.87 -20.75 -28.57
N ASN A 173 -1.70 -20.39 -27.59
CA ASN A 173 -2.22 -21.31 -26.56
C ASN A 173 -1.14 -21.96 -25.64
N ARG A 174 0.07 -21.42 -25.59
CA ARG A 174 1.20 -21.96 -24.81
C ARG A 174 1.67 -20.95 -23.77
N PHE A 175 0.93 -20.83 -22.66
CA PHE A 175 1.15 -19.80 -21.65
C PHE A 175 2.53 -19.92 -20.96
N TYR A 176 2.93 -21.11 -20.49
CA TYR A 176 4.21 -21.30 -19.79
C TYR A 176 5.42 -21.01 -20.69
N PRO A 177 5.51 -21.55 -21.93
CA PRO A 177 6.57 -21.15 -22.85
C PRO A 177 6.63 -19.67 -23.18
N ALA A 178 5.45 -19.00 -23.26
CA ALA A 178 5.40 -17.56 -23.44
C ALA A 178 5.94 -16.79 -22.23
N GLN A 179 5.71 -17.29 -21.03
CA GLN A 179 6.23 -16.71 -19.80
C GLN A 179 7.73 -16.92 -19.66
N GLU A 180 8.25 -18.09 -20.02
CA GLU A 180 9.69 -18.37 -20.05
C GLU A 180 10.42 -17.46 -21.03
N TRP A 181 9.85 -17.24 -22.21
CA TRP A 181 10.44 -16.30 -23.20
C TRP A 181 10.60 -14.87 -22.67
N LEU A 182 9.70 -14.41 -21.82
CA LEU A 182 9.79 -13.09 -21.18
C LEU A 182 10.87 -13.01 -20.08
N ALA A 183 11.37 -14.15 -19.59
CA ALA A 183 12.38 -14.21 -18.54
C ALA A 183 13.82 -14.18 -19.09
N HIS A 184 13.98 -14.37 -20.42
CA HIS A 184 15.24 -14.32 -21.16
C HIS A 184 15.35 -13.06 -21.99
#